data_7a3145d8ceb4749a7cdebbbc01422389
#
_entry.id   7a3145d8ceb4749a7cdebbbc01422389
#
_cell.length_a   1.000
_cell.length_b   1.000
_cell.length_c   1.000
_cell.angle_alpha   90.00
_cell.angle_beta   90.00
_cell.angle_gamma   90.00
#
_symmetry.space_group_name_H-M   'P 1'
#
loop_
_entity.id
_entity.type
_entity.pdbx_description
1 polymer ?
#
loop_
_entity_poly.entity_id
_entity_poly.type
_entity_poly.pdbx_seq_one_letter_code
_entity_poly.pdbx_strand_id
1 'polypeptide(L)'
;LTVVGTAVGLTIIAMTGYALQRKDFPFRNGISFYIYFTSLFSAGLAPYYLLMTQTYHLKDSYFAVLLPLMMSPWLIIMMKNFVKAIPHEITESGKIDGAGDMKIFVSLILPMLKPALATIGLFLALGYWNEWYQSSLFLSSKVDVKPLQYTLYEVVNKMDQLKNSIAGQYISLADIPTEGIKMANAILATGPIIFLYPFVQKY
;
A
#
# COMPACT_ATOMS: atom_id res chain seq x y z
N LEU A 1 -7.55 2.65 7.29
CA LEU A 1 -6.97 2.09 6.06
C LEU A 1 -5.53 1.66 6.28
N THR A 2 -4.62 2.53 6.76
CA THR A 2 -3.19 2.27 6.89
C THR A 2 -2.90 1.01 7.73
N VAL A 3 -3.42 0.92 8.96
CA VAL A 3 -3.13 -0.22 9.85
C VAL A 3 -3.65 -1.53 9.27
N VAL A 4 -4.92 -1.57 8.87
CA VAL A 4 -5.55 -2.78 8.31
C VAL A 4 -4.90 -3.18 6.99
N GLY A 5 -4.72 -2.21 6.07
CA GLY A 5 -4.11 -2.46 4.76
C GLY A 5 -2.67 -2.97 4.89
N THR A 6 -1.87 -2.37 5.79
CA THR A 6 -0.50 -2.83 6.03
C THR A 6 -0.46 -4.23 6.63
N ALA A 7 -1.27 -4.53 7.65
CA ALA A 7 -1.26 -5.84 8.31
C ALA A 7 -1.69 -6.96 7.35
N VAL A 8 -2.80 -6.77 6.65
CA VAL A 8 -3.32 -7.77 5.70
C VAL A 8 -2.41 -7.87 4.47
N GLY A 9 -2.02 -6.74 3.88
CA GLY A 9 -1.14 -6.71 2.71
C GLY A 9 0.22 -7.35 2.99
N LEU A 10 0.84 -7.04 4.15
CA LEU A 10 2.11 -7.65 4.55
C LEU A 10 2.01 -9.17 4.71
N THR A 11 0.92 -9.65 5.30
CA THR A 11 0.65 -11.09 5.45
C THR A 11 0.53 -11.75 4.08
N ILE A 12 -0.26 -11.19 3.17
CA ILE A 12 -0.43 -11.71 1.80
C ILE A 12 0.89 -11.72 1.06
N ILE A 13 1.67 -10.63 1.11
CA ILE A 13 2.97 -10.52 0.44
C ILE A 13 3.96 -11.51 1.00
N ALA A 14 4.02 -11.70 2.33
CA ALA A 14 4.92 -12.66 2.97
C ALA A 14 4.59 -14.10 2.56
N MET A 15 3.31 -14.48 2.60
CA MET A 15 2.85 -15.81 2.18
C MET A 15 3.11 -16.05 0.70
N THR A 16 2.81 -15.08 -0.16
CA THR A 16 3.03 -15.17 -1.61
C THR A 16 4.52 -15.28 -1.93
N GLY A 17 5.37 -14.42 -1.33
CA GLY A 17 6.82 -14.47 -1.53
C GLY A 17 7.42 -15.81 -1.10
N TYR A 18 6.97 -16.37 0.02
CA TYR A 18 7.37 -17.70 0.49
C TYR A 18 6.92 -18.79 -0.48
N ALA A 19 5.64 -18.81 -0.87
CA ALA A 19 5.11 -19.82 -1.79
C ALA A 19 5.84 -19.82 -3.14
N LEU A 20 6.14 -18.64 -3.69
CA LEU A 20 6.83 -18.49 -4.97
C LEU A 20 8.33 -18.86 -4.90
N GLN A 21 8.92 -18.95 -3.72
CA GLN A 21 10.31 -19.38 -3.56
C GLN A 21 10.45 -20.89 -3.31
N ARG A 22 9.39 -21.58 -2.96
CA ARG A 22 9.40 -23.03 -2.72
C ARG A 22 9.76 -23.81 -3.99
N LYS A 23 10.71 -24.77 -3.88
CA LYS A 23 11.14 -25.62 -4.99
C LYS A 23 10.08 -26.66 -5.39
N ASP A 24 9.29 -27.12 -4.42
CA ASP A 24 8.23 -28.11 -4.57
C ASP A 24 6.90 -27.53 -5.13
N PHE A 25 6.81 -26.21 -5.32
CA PHE A 25 5.65 -25.58 -5.92
C PHE A 25 5.77 -25.53 -7.46
N PRO A 26 5.01 -26.32 -8.23
CA PRO A 26 5.21 -26.48 -9.67
C PRO A 26 4.90 -25.21 -10.47
N PHE A 27 3.93 -24.41 -10.02
CA PHE A 27 3.48 -23.18 -10.71
C PHE A 27 4.29 -21.92 -10.37
N ARG A 28 5.33 -22.02 -9.52
CA ARG A 28 6.09 -20.87 -9.03
C ARG A 28 6.61 -19.93 -10.14
N ASN A 29 7.13 -20.53 -11.22
CA ASN A 29 7.72 -19.75 -12.31
C ASN A 29 6.64 -19.04 -13.15
N GLY A 30 5.53 -19.72 -13.46
CA GLY A 30 4.41 -19.15 -14.19
C GLY A 30 3.75 -18.01 -13.43
N ILE A 31 3.47 -18.21 -12.14
CA ILE A 31 2.85 -17.17 -11.30
C ILE A 31 3.82 -16.00 -11.08
N SER A 32 5.12 -16.27 -10.87
CA SER A 32 6.13 -15.20 -10.77
C SER A 32 6.22 -14.38 -12.05
N PHE A 33 6.20 -15.04 -13.22
CA PHE A 33 6.18 -14.38 -14.51
C PHE A 33 4.91 -13.53 -14.67
N TYR A 34 3.76 -14.06 -14.33
CA TYR A 34 2.49 -13.34 -14.42
C TYR A 34 2.50 -12.08 -13.54
N ILE A 35 2.95 -12.19 -12.29
CA ILE A 35 3.07 -11.03 -11.36
C ILE A 35 4.03 -9.98 -11.94
N TYR A 36 5.18 -10.42 -12.47
CA TYR A 36 6.14 -9.52 -13.11
C TYR A 36 5.54 -8.87 -14.36
N PHE A 37 4.89 -9.65 -15.21
CA PHE A 37 4.25 -9.16 -16.43
C PHE A 37 3.22 -8.07 -16.14
N THR A 38 2.37 -8.24 -15.11
CA THR A 38 1.37 -7.22 -14.73
C THR A 38 1.99 -5.91 -14.27
N SER A 39 3.26 -5.91 -13.82
CA SER A 39 3.96 -4.68 -13.45
C SER A 39 4.49 -3.89 -14.65
N LEU A 40 4.65 -4.53 -15.81
CA LEU A 40 5.18 -3.91 -17.03
C LEU A 40 4.09 -3.28 -17.90
N PHE A 41 2.86 -3.74 -17.79
CA PHE A 41 1.76 -3.31 -18.65
C PHE A 41 0.65 -2.67 -17.82
N SER A 42 0.26 -1.47 -18.20
CA SER A 42 -0.88 -0.75 -17.63
C SER A 42 -1.93 -0.55 -18.71
N ALA A 43 -3.17 -0.94 -18.40
CA ALA A 43 -4.31 -0.69 -19.29
C ALA A 43 -4.73 0.79 -19.35
N GLY A 44 -4.15 1.62 -18.48
CA GLY A 44 -4.52 3.02 -18.35
C GLY A 44 -5.64 3.26 -17.33
N LEU A 45 -5.91 4.54 -17.06
CA LEU A 45 -6.84 4.96 -16.02
C LEU A 45 -8.30 4.60 -16.35
N ALA A 46 -8.75 4.82 -17.59
CA ALA A 46 -10.15 4.63 -17.94
C ALA A 46 -10.61 3.16 -17.82
N PRO A 47 -9.93 2.16 -18.41
CA PRO A 47 -10.26 0.75 -18.21
C PRO A 47 -10.19 0.33 -16.73
N TYR A 48 -9.21 0.81 -15.98
CA TYR A 48 -9.08 0.53 -14.55
C TYR A 48 -10.28 1.07 -13.77
N TYR A 49 -10.69 2.32 -14.02
CA TYR A 49 -11.84 2.94 -13.37
C TYR A 49 -13.14 2.19 -13.68
N LEU A 50 -13.36 1.82 -14.95
CA LEU A 50 -14.55 1.06 -15.37
C LEU A 50 -14.59 -0.33 -14.72
N LEU A 51 -13.45 -1.02 -14.66
CA LEU A 51 -13.35 -2.33 -13.98
C LEU A 51 -13.75 -2.24 -12.52
N MET A 52 -13.22 -1.26 -11.79
CA MET A 52 -13.48 -1.08 -10.35
C MET A 52 -14.92 -0.65 -10.06
N THR A 53 -15.49 0.22 -10.92
CA THR A 53 -16.83 0.80 -10.67
C THR A 53 -17.97 0.00 -11.29
N GLN A 54 -17.80 -0.54 -12.50
CA GLN A 54 -18.87 -1.26 -13.21
C GLN A 54 -18.83 -2.76 -13.00
N THR A 55 -17.63 -3.37 -12.98
CA THR A 55 -17.51 -4.83 -12.86
C THR A 55 -17.49 -5.25 -11.38
N TYR A 56 -16.68 -4.61 -10.57
CA TYR A 56 -16.56 -4.95 -9.14
C TYR A 56 -17.51 -4.17 -8.24
N HIS A 57 -18.20 -3.15 -8.76
CA HIS A 57 -19.14 -2.30 -8.01
C HIS A 57 -18.56 -1.71 -6.72
N LEU A 58 -17.26 -1.35 -6.73
CA LEU A 58 -16.53 -0.84 -5.57
C LEU A 58 -16.57 0.69 -5.44
N LYS A 59 -17.40 1.40 -6.20
CA LYS A 59 -17.58 2.84 -6.04
C LYS A 59 -18.09 3.15 -4.62
N ASP A 60 -17.54 4.18 -4.00
CA ASP A 60 -17.83 4.60 -2.61
C ASP A 60 -17.51 3.53 -1.55
N SER A 61 -16.61 2.59 -1.87
CA SER A 61 -16.16 1.54 -0.96
C SER A 61 -14.68 1.72 -0.60
N TYR A 62 -14.33 1.53 0.67
CA TYR A 62 -12.93 1.51 1.11
C TYR A 62 -12.12 0.37 0.49
N PHE A 63 -12.77 -0.69 0.02
CA PHE A 63 -12.10 -1.78 -0.69
C PHE A 63 -11.48 -1.34 -2.02
N ALA A 64 -12.08 -0.33 -2.70
CA ALA A 64 -11.47 0.24 -3.90
C ALA A 64 -10.10 0.88 -3.63
N VAL A 65 -9.88 1.38 -2.43
CA VAL A 65 -8.62 1.99 -2.00
C VAL A 65 -7.66 0.94 -1.42
N LEU A 66 -8.19 -0.06 -0.68
CA LEU A 66 -7.37 -1.07 0.00
C LEU A 66 -6.77 -2.10 -0.97
N LEU A 67 -7.60 -2.68 -1.86
CA LEU A 67 -7.22 -3.83 -2.67
C LEU A 67 -6.02 -3.59 -3.62
N PRO A 68 -5.93 -2.46 -4.33
CA PRO A 68 -4.83 -2.24 -5.28
C PRO A 68 -3.44 -2.23 -4.64
N LEU A 69 -3.33 -1.75 -3.40
CA LEU A 69 -2.06 -1.68 -2.67
C LEU A 69 -1.69 -2.97 -1.94
N MET A 70 -2.68 -3.84 -1.63
CA MET A 70 -2.44 -5.09 -0.89
C MET A 70 -1.49 -6.06 -1.58
N MET A 71 -1.49 -6.09 -2.92
CA MET A 71 -0.70 -7.02 -3.73
C MET A 71 0.19 -6.28 -4.72
N SER A 72 1.08 -5.42 -4.22
CA SER A 72 2.07 -4.77 -5.07
C SER A 72 3.06 -5.80 -5.66
N PRO A 73 3.13 -5.94 -6.99
CA PRO A 73 4.06 -6.87 -7.65
C PRO A 73 5.51 -6.64 -7.24
N TRP A 74 5.92 -5.38 -7.11
CA TRP A 74 7.25 -4.98 -6.68
C TRP A 74 7.59 -5.48 -5.27
N LEU A 75 6.67 -5.32 -4.31
CA LEU A 75 6.86 -5.79 -2.94
C LEU A 75 6.85 -7.32 -2.83
N ILE A 76 6.06 -8.01 -3.66
CA ILE A 76 6.06 -9.48 -3.75
C ILE A 76 7.41 -9.99 -4.25
N ILE A 77 7.95 -9.36 -5.31
CA ILE A 77 9.27 -9.75 -5.85
C ILE A 77 10.37 -9.46 -4.83
N MET A 78 10.30 -8.34 -4.13
CA MET A 78 11.22 -8.01 -3.05
C MET A 78 11.17 -9.06 -1.94
N MET A 79 9.98 -9.43 -1.45
CA MET A 79 9.80 -10.47 -0.44
C MET A 79 10.33 -11.81 -0.91
N LYS A 80 10.07 -12.21 -2.16
CA LYS A 80 10.60 -13.43 -2.76
C LYS A 80 12.15 -13.46 -2.71
N ASN A 81 12.81 -12.32 -2.97
CA ASN A 81 14.26 -12.23 -2.89
C ASN A 81 14.79 -12.35 -1.46
N PHE A 82 14.09 -11.78 -0.47
CA PHE A 82 14.45 -11.99 0.94
C PHE A 82 14.29 -13.45 1.36
N VAL A 83 13.21 -14.12 0.95
CA VAL A 83 13.01 -15.54 1.24
C VAL A 83 14.09 -16.39 0.56
N LYS A 84 14.54 -16.01 -0.64
CA LYS A 84 15.62 -16.70 -1.35
C LYS A 84 16.96 -16.69 -0.60
N ALA A 85 17.21 -15.67 0.21
CA ALA A 85 18.43 -15.56 1.01
C ALA A 85 18.45 -16.53 2.21
N ILE A 86 17.31 -17.12 2.59
CA ILE A 86 17.22 -18.12 3.66
C ILE A 86 17.69 -19.47 3.12
N PRO A 87 18.63 -20.16 3.82
CA PRO A 87 19.09 -21.50 3.42
C PRO A 87 17.94 -22.50 3.33
N HIS A 88 17.94 -23.33 2.28
CA HIS A 88 16.88 -24.30 2.04
C HIS A 88 16.82 -25.41 3.09
N GLU A 89 17.96 -25.70 3.67
CA GLU A 89 18.19 -26.70 4.73
C GLU A 89 17.26 -26.49 5.94
N ILE A 90 16.89 -25.22 6.24
CA ILE A 90 15.95 -24.89 7.31
C ILE A 90 14.55 -25.44 7.01
N THR A 91 14.12 -25.34 5.75
CA THR A 91 12.82 -25.90 5.33
C THR A 91 12.87 -27.43 5.31
N GLU A 92 14.00 -28.01 4.88
CA GLU A 92 14.19 -29.46 4.83
C GLU A 92 14.23 -30.07 6.24
N SER A 93 14.95 -29.46 7.18
CA SER A 93 14.98 -29.93 8.57
C SER A 93 13.58 -29.89 9.21
N GLY A 94 12.83 -28.80 8.98
CA GLY A 94 11.46 -28.73 9.45
C GLY A 94 10.54 -29.83 8.89
N LYS A 95 10.74 -30.23 7.63
CA LYS A 95 10.01 -31.34 7.02
C LYS A 95 10.41 -32.70 7.62
N ILE A 96 11.70 -32.91 7.89
CA ILE A 96 12.21 -34.13 8.54
C ILE A 96 11.60 -34.27 9.93
N ASP A 97 11.45 -33.16 10.67
CA ASP A 97 10.79 -33.13 11.98
C ASP A 97 9.25 -33.27 11.90
N GLY A 98 8.70 -33.53 10.70
CA GLY A 98 7.27 -33.73 10.47
C GLY A 98 6.42 -32.46 10.54
N ALA A 99 7.03 -31.26 10.48
CA ALA A 99 6.28 -30.02 10.48
C ALA A 99 5.59 -29.80 9.13
N GLY A 100 4.31 -29.45 9.17
CA GLY A 100 3.58 -29.04 7.97
C GLY A 100 4.03 -27.66 7.48
N ASP A 101 3.75 -27.36 6.20
CA ASP A 101 4.23 -26.14 5.51
C ASP A 101 3.88 -24.83 6.21
N MET A 102 2.68 -24.72 6.76
CA MET A 102 2.27 -23.52 7.51
C MET A 102 3.05 -23.37 8.82
N LYS A 103 3.34 -24.49 9.50
CA LYS A 103 4.15 -24.49 10.73
C LYS A 103 5.58 -24.07 10.41
N ILE A 104 6.17 -24.59 9.33
CA ILE A 104 7.50 -24.18 8.84
C ILE A 104 7.51 -22.68 8.53
N PHE A 105 6.52 -22.19 7.79
CA PHE A 105 6.41 -20.77 7.47
C PHE A 105 6.35 -19.88 8.72
N VAL A 106 5.41 -20.17 9.63
CA VAL A 106 5.16 -19.30 10.80
C VAL A 106 6.28 -19.41 11.84
N SER A 107 6.78 -20.63 12.11
CA SER A 107 7.71 -20.88 13.22
C SER A 107 9.19 -20.74 12.83
N LEU A 108 9.56 -21.00 11.57
CA LEU A 108 10.96 -20.97 11.13
C LEU A 108 11.24 -19.78 10.21
N ILE A 109 10.47 -19.63 9.13
CA ILE A 109 10.75 -18.66 8.08
C ILE A 109 10.38 -17.24 8.49
N LEU A 110 9.15 -17.03 9.01
CA LEU A 110 8.65 -15.71 9.35
C LEU A 110 9.51 -14.98 10.40
N PRO A 111 10.04 -15.63 11.46
CA PRO A 111 10.96 -14.98 12.39
C PRO A 111 12.29 -14.54 11.73
N MET A 112 12.79 -15.28 10.76
CA MET A 112 14.01 -14.93 10.02
C MET A 112 13.77 -13.76 9.05
N LEU A 113 12.54 -13.55 8.61
CA LEU A 113 12.14 -12.47 7.72
C LEU A 113 11.84 -11.15 8.46
N LYS A 114 12.07 -11.03 9.77
CA LYS A 114 11.79 -9.80 10.53
C LYS A 114 12.31 -8.51 9.87
N PRO A 115 13.59 -8.43 9.39
CA PRO A 115 14.07 -7.24 8.72
C PRO A 115 13.34 -6.94 7.41
N ALA A 116 13.02 -7.99 6.64
CA ALA A 116 12.25 -7.87 5.40
C ALA A 116 10.82 -7.40 5.66
N LEU A 117 10.18 -7.96 6.71
CA LEU A 117 8.83 -7.57 7.13
C LEU A 117 8.79 -6.11 7.59
N ALA A 118 9.80 -5.65 8.34
CA ALA A 118 9.91 -4.26 8.76
C ALA A 118 10.02 -3.32 7.54
N THR A 119 10.90 -3.64 6.59
CA THR A 119 11.12 -2.85 5.37
C THR A 119 9.86 -2.81 4.48
N ILE A 120 9.30 -3.98 4.15
CA ILE A 120 8.13 -4.08 3.28
C ILE A 120 6.89 -3.49 3.98
N GLY A 121 6.76 -3.73 5.28
CA GLY A 121 5.70 -3.14 6.09
C GLY A 121 5.76 -1.61 6.12
N LEU A 122 6.97 -1.02 6.18
CA LEU A 122 7.14 0.42 6.06
C LEU A 122 6.67 0.94 4.70
N PHE A 123 7.10 0.30 3.60
CA PHE A 123 6.66 0.72 2.25
C PHE A 123 5.14 0.65 2.09
N LEU A 124 4.52 -0.42 2.59
CA LEU A 124 3.05 -0.55 2.59
C LEU A 124 2.39 0.53 3.45
N ALA A 125 2.89 0.74 4.67
CA ALA A 125 2.33 1.73 5.59
C ALA A 125 2.42 3.14 5.00
N LEU A 126 3.56 3.51 4.40
CA LEU A 126 3.73 4.78 3.71
C LEU A 126 2.84 4.89 2.47
N GLY A 127 2.68 3.80 1.70
CA GLY A 127 1.78 3.76 0.55
C GLY A 127 0.34 4.05 0.95
N TYR A 128 -0.17 3.38 1.99
CA TYR A 128 -1.52 3.62 2.51
C TYR A 128 -1.67 4.96 3.22
N TRP A 129 -0.63 5.43 3.91
CA TRP A 129 -0.66 6.73 4.57
C TRP A 129 -0.77 7.87 3.57
N ASN A 130 0.00 7.81 2.49
CA ASN A 130 0.04 8.84 1.45
C ASN A 130 -1.03 8.67 0.37
N GLU A 131 -1.96 7.71 0.55
CA GLU A 131 -2.96 7.39 -0.45
C GLU A 131 -4.05 8.47 -0.49
N TRP A 132 -4.06 9.28 -1.53
CA TRP A 132 -5.09 10.27 -1.88
C TRP A 132 -5.69 10.02 -3.27
N TYR A 133 -4.89 9.39 -4.17
CA TYR A 133 -5.26 9.27 -5.57
C TYR A 133 -6.42 8.29 -5.80
N GLN A 134 -6.33 7.07 -5.29
CA GLN A 134 -7.42 6.09 -5.37
C GLN A 134 -8.66 6.61 -4.63
N SER A 135 -8.43 7.28 -3.49
CA SER A 135 -9.51 7.91 -2.74
C SER A 135 -10.21 8.99 -3.55
N SER A 136 -9.48 9.81 -4.32
CA SER A 136 -10.08 10.85 -5.18
C SER A 136 -10.86 10.27 -6.36
N LEU A 137 -10.49 9.07 -6.84
CA LEU A 137 -11.18 8.40 -7.95
C LEU A 137 -12.46 7.69 -7.51
N PHE A 138 -12.44 7.04 -6.35
CA PHE A 138 -13.49 6.09 -5.96
C PHE A 138 -14.37 6.55 -4.79
N LEU A 139 -13.91 7.48 -3.94
CA LEU A 139 -14.69 7.97 -2.80
C LEU A 139 -15.36 9.30 -3.15
N SER A 140 -16.69 9.32 -3.13
CA SER A 140 -17.46 10.55 -3.33
C SER A 140 -17.74 11.27 -1.99
N SER A 141 -18.48 12.39 -2.07
CA SER A 141 -18.95 13.13 -0.88
C SER A 141 -19.91 12.33 0.01
N LYS A 142 -20.40 11.17 -0.46
CA LYS A 142 -21.30 10.29 0.31
C LYS A 142 -20.60 9.50 1.41
N VAL A 143 -19.26 9.41 1.35
CA VAL A 143 -18.47 8.69 2.35
C VAL A 143 -18.15 9.64 3.50
N ASP A 144 -18.64 9.33 4.70
CA ASP A 144 -18.52 10.20 5.88
C ASP A 144 -17.08 10.35 6.37
N VAL A 145 -16.30 9.26 6.35
CA VAL A 145 -14.91 9.24 6.83
C VAL A 145 -13.96 9.07 5.65
N LYS A 146 -13.19 10.10 5.36
CA LYS A 146 -12.19 10.10 4.28
C LYS A 146 -10.78 9.90 4.82
N PRO A 147 -9.86 9.29 4.05
CA PRO A 147 -8.44 9.26 4.41
C PRO A 147 -7.89 10.68 4.59
N LEU A 148 -6.99 10.86 5.57
CA LEU A 148 -6.44 12.17 5.91
C LEU A 148 -5.82 12.86 4.69
N GLN A 149 -4.97 12.17 3.93
CA GLN A 149 -4.30 12.73 2.76
C GLN A 149 -5.28 13.18 1.68
N TYR A 150 -6.38 12.44 1.49
CA TYR A 150 -7.42 12.85 0.56
C TYR A 150 -8.17 14.11 1.05
N THR A 151 -8.46 14.19 2.34
CA THR A 151 -9.07 15.40 2.94
C THR A 151 -8.16 16.62 2.78
N LEU A 152 -6.85 16.46 3.03
CA LEU A 152 -5.87 17.52 2.85
C LEU A 152 -5.78 17.97 1.38
N TYR A 153 -5.78 17.01 0.46
CA TYR A 153 -5.83 17.29 -0.98
C TYR A 153 -7.10 18.06 -1.39
N GLU A 154 -8.28 17.65 -0.90
CA GLU A 154 -9.54 18.39 -1.15
C GLU A 154 -9.48 19.83 -0.64
N VAL A 155 -8.91 20.07 0.55
CA VAL A 155 -8.77 21.40 1.13
C VAL A 155 -7.92 22.29 0.22
N VAL A 156 -6.75 21.82 -0.20
CA VAL A 156 -5.84 22.58 -1.09
C VAL A 156 -6.53 22.89 -2.42
N ASN A 157 -7.17 21.89 -3.04
CA ASN A 157 -7.86 22.10 -4.32
C ASN A 157 -9.02 23.10 -4.22
N LYS A 158 -9.82 23.03 -3.17
CA LYS A 158 -10.91 23.99 -2.95
C LYS A 158 -10.38 25.42 -2.80
N MET A 159 -9.23 25.58 -2.15
CA MET A 159 -8.60 26.90 -2.02
C MET A 159 -8.10 27.44 -3.36
N ASP A 160 -7.44 26.57 -4.16
CA ASP A 160 -6.97 26.96 -5.49
C ASP A 160 -8.15 27.28 -6.44
N GLN A 161 -9.25 26.55 -6.34
CA GLN A 161 -10.50 26.84 -7.06
C GLN A 161 -11.10 28.19 -6.64
N LEU A 162 -11.12 28.49 -5.35
CA LEU A 162 -11.62 29.79 -4.84
C LEU A 162 -10.76 30.94 -5.35
N LYS A 163 -9.44 30.81 -5.37
CA LYS A 163 -8.53 31.81 -5.91
C LYS A 163 -8.79 32.09 -7.39
N ASN A 164 -9.05 31.04 -8.17
CA ASN A 164 -9.23 31.14 -9.62
C ASN A 164 -10.66 31.45 -10.03
N SER A 165 -11.61 31.49 -9.10
CA SER A 165 -13.01 31.81 -9.37
C SER A 165 -13.22 33.32 -9.46
N ILE A 166 -14.33 33.72 -10.15
CA ILE A 166 -14.76 35.13 -10.22
C ILE A 166 -14.99 35.70 -8.81
N ALA A 167 -15.46 34.88 -7.87
CA ALA A 167 -15.63 35.27 -6.47
C ALA A 167 -14.30 35.62 -5.79
N GLY A 168 -13.19 34.97 -6.15
CA GLY A 168 -11.85 35.31 -5.66
C GLY A 168 -11.31 36.66 -6.14
N GLN A 169 -11.87 37.23 -7.21
CA GLN A 169 -11.52 38.59 -7.68
C GLN A 169 -12.17 39.70 -6.83
N TYR A 170 -13.27 39.39 -6.15
CA TYR A 170 -13.99 40.36 -5.28
C TYR A 170 -13.63 40.19 -3.80
N ILE A 171 -13.02 39.08 -3.40
CA ILE A 171 -12.52 38.86 -2.04
C ILE A 171 -11.04 39.27 -2.04
N SER A 172 -10.62 40.14 -1.11
CA SER A 172 -9.23 40.45 -0.93
C SER A 172 -8.45 39.15 -0.66
N LEU A 173 -7.65 38.70 -1.62
CA LEU A 173 -6.83 37.48 -1.51
C LEU A 173 -5.84 37.53 -0.33
N ALA A 174 -5.59 38.74 0.22
CA ALA A 174 -4.78 38.94 1.41
C ALA A 174 -5.41 38.34 2.69
N ASP A 175 -6.74 38.15 2.71
CA ASP A 175 -7.46 37.65 3.90
C ASP A 175 -7.52 36.13 3.97
N ILE A 176 -7.12 35.38 2.91
CA ILE A 176 -7.11 33.93 2.91
C ILE A 176 -5.69 33.44 3.22
N PRO A 177 -5.42 32.86 4.40
CA PRO A 177 -4.08 32.41 4.81
C PRO A 177 -3.67 31.12 4.10
N THR A 178 -3.60 31.15 2.76
CA THR A 178 -3.36 29.96 1.92
C THR A 178 -2.03 29.29 2.20
N GLU A 179 -0.98 30.07 2.45
CA GLU A 179 0.34 29.53 2.78
C GLU A 179 0.35 28.88 4.17
N GLY A 180 -0.33 29.50 5.15
CA GLY A 180 -0.48 28.92 6.49
C GLY A 180 -1.21 27.58 6.48
N ILE A 181 -2.26 27.44 5.65
CA ILE A 181 -3.01 26.18 5.51
C ILE A 181 -2.16 25.11 4.80
N LYS A 182 -1.40 25.48 3.77
CA LYS A 182 -0.48 24.54 3.11
C LYS A 182 0.61 24.05 4.07
N MET A 183 1.17 24.93 4.89
CA MET A 183 2.16 24.57 5.91
C MET A 183 1.56 23.68 7.00
N ALA A 184 0.37 23.98 7.50
CA ALA A 184 -0.34 23.15 8.47
C ALA A 184 -0.63 21.75 7.89
N ASN A 185 -1.07 21.66 6.64
CA ASN A 185 -1.28 20.42 5.94
C ASN A 185 0.02 19.59 5.83
N ALA A 186 1.14 20.24 5.49
CA ALA A 186 2.44 19.56 5.42
C ALA A 186 2.85 18.97 6.78
N ILE A 187 2.64 19.69 7.87
CA ILE A 187 2.93 19.21 9.23
C ILE A 187 2.04 18.01 9.59
N LEU A 188 0.73 18.09 9.33
CA LEU A 188 -0.22 17.00 9.60
C LEU A 188 0.09 15.75 8.77
N ALA A 189 0.48 15.92 7.51
CA ALA A 189 0.85 14.82 6.62
C ALA A 189 2.14 14.14 7.05
N THR A 190 3.15 14.91 7.45
CA THR A 190 4.52 14.42 7.71
C THR A 190 4.72 13.99 9.16
N GLY A 191 4.00 14.60 10.12
CA GLY A 191 4.19 14.36 11.55
C GLY A 191 4.22 12.89 11.94
N PRO A 192 3.19 12.08 11.63
CA PRO A 192 3.17 10.66 11.97
C PRO A 192 4.29 9.86 11.34
N ILE A 193 4.75 10.23 10.15
CA ILE A 193 5.87 9.55 9.46
C ILE A 193 7.16 9.75 10.21
N ILE A 194 7.43 10.98 10.69
CA ILE A 194 8.62 11.30 11.46
C ILE A 194 8.67 10.47 12.74
N PHE A 195 7.54 10.27 13.41
CA PHE A 195 7.48 9.43 14.61
C PHE A 195 7.68 7.93 14.32
N LEU A 196 7.26 7.43 13.16
CA LEU A 196 7.44 6.03 12.79
C LEU A 196 8.88 5.69 12.39
N TYR A 197 9.61 6.64 11.82
CA TYR A 197 10.96 6.43 11.28
C TYR A 197 11.96 5.81 12.27
N PRO A 198 12.11 6.30 13.54
CA PRO A 198 13.06 5.73 14.50
C PRO A 198 12.75 4.27 14.88
N PHE A 199 11.47 3.87 14.83
CA PHE A 199 11.07 2.49 15.14
C PHE A 199 11.47 1.53 14.04
N VAL A 200 11.40 1.97 12.78
CA VAL A 200 11.75 1.13 11.63
C VAL A 200 13.26 1.08 11.42
N GLN A 201 13.96 2.17 11.70
CA GLN A 201 15.43 2.25 11.54
C GLN A 201 16.18 1.26 12.45
N LYS A 202 15.54 0.77 13.50
CA LYS A 202 16.13 -0.20 14.44
C LYS A 202 16.26 -1.61 13.84
N TYR A 203 15.53 -1.95 12.80
CA TYR A 203 15.49 -3.25 12.14
C TYR A 203 16.06 -3.18 10.72
#